data_b4945f984a3c7fef8b31356694c5fe91
#
_entry.id   b4945f984a3c7fef8b31356694c5fe91
#
_cell.length_a   1.000
_cell.length_b   1.000
_cell.length_c   1.000
_cell.angle_alpha   90.00
_cell.angle_beta   90.00
_cell.angle_gamma   90.00
#
_symmetry.space_group_name_H-M   'P 1'
#
loop_
_entity.id
_entity.type
_entity.pdbx_description
1 polymer ?
#
loop_
_entity_poly.entity_id
_entity_poly.type
_entity_poly.pdbx_seq_one_letter_code
_entity_poly.pdbx_strand_id
1 'polypeptide(L)'
;VVVGKNKGVILGAYSLPKNDYDGHALEPTLEQVERVSGYRPAVAIGDKGFRGKTHCGTTEVVTPGRPKKNATAYEKRKAKARFRRRAAIEPRIGHLKSDFRLGRNFLKGQVGDAINLLLAAAASNLSLWMRRLLLRLVWALRIFQEKWLAAQYSLPA
;
A
#
# COMPACT_ATOMS: atom_id res chain seq x y z
N VAL A 1 7.23 1.28 5.11
CA VAL A 1 5.93 0.70 4.76
C VAL A 1 5.92 0.36 3.28
N VAL A 2 5.53 -0.87 2.93
CA VAL A 2 5.35 -1.36 1.56
C VAL A 2 3.87 -1.51 1.25
N VAL A 3 3.43 -0.91 0.15
CA VAL A 3 2.02 -0.92 -0.28
C VAL A 3 1.89 -1.65 -1.62
N GLY A 4 0.97 -2.58 -1.70
CA GLY A 4 0.68 -3.33 -2.92
C GLY A 4 0.08 -2.46 -4.03
N LYS A 5 0.53 -2.68 -5.28
CA LYS A 5 0.23 -1.87 -6.45
C LYS A 5 -1.28 -1.67 -6.73
N ASN A 6 -2.07 -2.71 -6.63
CA ASN A 6 -3.43 -2.71 -7.21
C ASN A 6 -4.54 -2.42 -6.20
N LYS A 7 -4.29 -2.64 -4.92
CA LYS A 7 -5.36 -2.60 -3.90
C LYS A 7 -5.08 -1.63 -2.77
N GLY A 8 -3.89 -1.00 -2.73
CA GLY A 8 -3.49 -0.11 -1.67
C GLY A 8 -3.36 -0.79 -0.29
N VAL A 9 -3.28 -2.12 -0.26
CA VAL A 9 -3.08 -2.91 0.96
C VAL A 9 -1.63 -2.79 1.39
N ILE A 10 -1.39 -2.59 2.67
CA ILE A 10 -0.06 -2.58 3.26
C ILE A 10 0.37 -4.04 3.42
N LEU A 11 1.44 -4.42 2.74
CA LEU A 11 1.98 -5.77 2.71
C LEU A 11 3.14 -5.96 3.69
N GLY A 12 3.85 -4.87 4.01
CA GLY A 12 4.95 -4.89 4.93
C GLY A 12 5.14 -3.54 5.62
N ALA A 13 5.51 -3.58 6.88
CA ALA A 13 5.81 -2.42 7.70
C ALA A 13 6.94 -2.77 8.67
N TYR A 14 8.06 -2.10 8.54
CA TYR A 14 9.24 -2.30 9.36
C TYR A 14 9.65 -0.99 10.03
N SER A 15 9.95 -1.04 11.32
CA SER A 15 10.46 0.09 12.10
C SER A 15 11.95 -0.06 12.27
N LEU A 16 12.72 0.95 11.85
CA LEU A 16 14.17 1.00 12.08
C LEU A 16 14.43 1.34 13.55
N PRO A 17 15.39 0.66 14.20
CA PRO A 17 15.69 0.88 15.62
C PRO A 17 16.33 2.23 15.91
N LYS A 18 16.92 2.88 14.92
CA LYS A 18 17.57 4.21 14.98
C LYS A 18 17.33 4.93 13.66
N ASN A 19 17.81 6.18 13.58
CA ASN A 19 17.81 6.98 12.35
C ASN A 19 18.84 6.42 11.35
N ASP A 20 18.69 5.15 11.02
CA ASP A 20 19.54 4.42 10.09
C ASP A 20 19.15 4.72 8.64
N TYR A 21 20.08 4.44 7.72
CA TYR A 21 19.85 4.57 6.29
C TYR A 21 18.66 3.69 5.84
N ASP A 22 17.69 4.32 5.16
CA ASP A 22 16.43 3.66 4.71
C ASP A 22 16.67 2.37 3.91
N GLY A 23 17.80 2.28 3.21
CA GLY A 23 18.20 1.09 2.48
C GLY A 23 18.36 -0.16 3.33
N HIS A 24 18.63 -0.03 4.64
CA HIS A 24 18.72 -1.17 5.56
C HIS A 24 17.35 -1.75 5.91
N ALA A 25 16.28 -0.93 5.86
CA ALA A 25 14.93 -1.40 6.11
C ALA A 25 14.34 -2.20 4.94
N LEU A 26 14.95 -2.13 3.75
CA LEU A 26 14.34 -2.68 2.54
C LEU A 26 14.30 -4.21 2.57
N GLU A 27 15.44 -4.87 2.88
CA GLU A 27 15.50 -6.34 2.92
C GLU A 27 14.55 -6.93 3.96
N PRO A 28 14.61 -6.52 5.26
CA PRO A 28 13.68 -7.05 6.25
C PRO A 28 12.20 -6.81 5.90
N THR A 29 11.90 -5.67 5.21
CA THR A 29 10.53 -5.40 4.79
C THR A 29 10.11 -6.29 3.63
N LEU A 30 10.99 -6.59 2.69
CA LEU A 30 10.70 -7.50 1.57
C LEU A 30 10.55 -8.95 2.05
N GLU A 31 11.38 -9.39 2.99
CA GLU A 31 11.23 -10.70 3.65
C GLU A 31 9.89 -10.81 4.39
N GLN A 32 9.48 -9.74 5.09
CA GLN A 32 8.17 -9.70 5.72
C GLN A 32 7.05 -9.80 4.68
N VAL A 33 7.16 -9.09 3.55
CA VAL A 33 6.20 -9.18 2.44
C VAL A 33 6.13 -10.60 1.90
N GLU A 34 7.26 -11.23 1.66
CA GLU A 34 7.35 -12.60 1.15
C GLU A 34 6.70 -13.59 2.12
N ARG A 35 6.99 -13.50 3.41
CA ARG A 35 6.38 -14.32 4.45
C ARG A 35 4.86 -14.18 4.55
N VAL A 36 4.35 -12.95 4.39
CA VAL A 36 2.90 -12.67 4.53
C VAL A 36 2.13 -12.95 3.25
N SER A 37 2.71 -12.67 2.08
CA SER A 37 2.02 -12.79 0.78
C SER A 37 2.33 -14.07 0.03
N GLY A 38 3.31 -14.85 0.47
CA GLY A 38 3.79 -16.05 -0.20
C GLY A 38 4.61 -15.77 -1.45
N TYR A 39 4.91 -14.49 -1.75
CA TYR A 39 5.70 -14.16 -2.93
C TYR A 39 6.56 -12.89 -2.72
N ARG A 40 7.76 -12.88 -3.32
CA ARG A 40 8.64 -11.73 -3.32
C ARG A 40 8.39 -10.84 -4.55
N PRO A 41 8.17 -9.53 -4.40
CA PRO A 41 7.88 -8.65 -5.52
C PRO A 41 9.09 -8.51 -6.45
N ALA A 42 8.86 -8.61 -7.77
CA ALA A 42 9.93 -8.44 -8.76
C ALA A 42 10.45 -6.99 -8.82
N VAL A 43 9.61 -6.01 -8.49
CA VAL A 43 9.97 -4.58 -8.55
C VAL A 43 9.46 -3.85 -7.32
N ALA A 44 10.34 -3.15 -6.63
CA ALA A 44 10.03 -2.21 -5.56
C ALA A 44 10.31 -0.77 -6.01
N ILE A 45 9.35 0.14 -5.79
CA ILE A 45 9.51 1.55 -6.11
C ILE A 45 9.71 2.31 -4.80
N GLY A 46 10.93 2.80 -4.59
CA GLY A 46 11.33 3.56 -3.42
C GLY A 46 11.42 5.06 -3.67
N ASP A 47 11.72 5.81 -2.62
CA ASP A 47 12.03 7.22 -2.72
C ASP A 47 13.55 7.46 -2.90
N LYS A 48 13.99 8.71 -2.76
CA LYS A 48 15.40 9.07 -2.90
C LYS A 48 16.28 8.54 -1.76
N GLY A 49 15.71 8.16 -0.62
CA GLY A 49 16.42 7.53 0.50
C GLY A 49 17.01 6.17 0.14
N PHE A 50 16.47 5.51 -0.90
CA PHE A 50 16.98 4.22 -1.41
C PHE A 50 18.02 4.35 -2.53
N ARG A 51 18.58 5.54 -2.75
CA ARG A 51 19.63 5.74 -3.77
C ARG A 51 20.83 4.83 -3.48
N GLY A 52 21.38 4.26 -4.57
CA GLY A 52 22.54 3.36 -4.51
C GLY A 52 22.18 1.88 -4.47
N LYS A 53 20.94 1.51 -4.08
CA LYS A 53 20.46 0.13 -4.19
C LYS A 53 19.64 -0.03 -5.46
N THR A 54 20.18 -0.77 -6.43
CA THR A 54 19.47 -1.13 -7.67
C THR A 54 18.75 -2.47 -7.55
N HIS A 55 19.22 -3.34 -6.67
CA HIS A 55 18.63 -4.65 -6.40
C HIS A 55 18.66 -4.95 -4.90
N CYS A 56 17.71 -5.76 -4.46
CA CYS A 56 17.61 -6.28 -3.12
C CYS A 56 17.16 -7.75 -3.22
N GLY A 57 18.12 -8.69 -3.18
CA GLY A 57 17.89 -10.06 -3.60
C GLY A 57 17.41 -10.12 -5.06
N THR A 58 16.30 -10.78 -5.31
CA THR A 58 15.67 -10.90 -6.65
C THR A 58 14.81 -9.68 -7.02
N THR A 59 14.62 -8.72 -6.12
CA THR A 59 13.77 -7.54 -6.32
C THR A 59 14.56 -6.40 -6.96
N GLU A 60 14.13 -5.90 -8.14
CA GLU A 60 14.63 -4.66 -8.73
C GLU A 60 14.16 -3.46 -7.91
N VAL A 61 15.09 -2.61 -7.46
CA VAL A 61 14.77 -1.38 -6.73
C VAL A 61 14.80 -0.19 -7.69
N VAL A 62 13.66 0.44 -7.88
CA VAL A 62 13.51 1.58 -8.78
C VAL A 62 13.27 2.85 -7.98
N THR A 63 14.21 3.76 -8.03
CA THR A 63 14.04 5.12 -7.50
C THR A 63 13.59 6.04 -8.64
N PRO A 64 12.36 6.61 -8.59
CA PRO A 64 11.89 7.49 -9.65
C PRO A 64 12.72 8.76 -9.72
N GLY A 65 13.30 9.03 -10.89
CA GLY A 65 14.08 10.21 -11.20
C GLY A 65 13.50 10.96 -12.41
N ARG A 66 14.04 12.16 -12.68
CA ARG A 66 13.73 12.86 -13.92
C ARG A 66 14.23 12.05 -15.11
N PRO A 67 13.41 11.87 -16.16
CA PRO A 67 13.87 11.21 -17.38
C PRO A 67 15.00 12.01 -18.03
N LYS A 68 15.92 11.34 -18.71
CA LYS A 68 17.00 12.00 -19.49
C LYS A 68 16.38 12.93 -20.53
N LYS A 69 17.10 14.02 -20.89
CA LYS A 69 16.63 14.98 -21.92
C LYS A 69 16.27 14.27 -23.24
N ASN A 70 17.05 13.30 -23.64
CA ASN A 70 16.90 12.54 -24.88
C ASN A 70 16.04 11.26 -24.72
N ALA A 71 15.29 11.14 -23.59
CA ALA A 71 14.44 9.98 -23.38
C ALA A 71 13.27 9.96 -24.37
N THR A 72 12.93 8.76 -24.85
CA THR A 72 11.79 8.52 -25.75
C THR A 72 10.46 8.86 -25.05
N ALA A 73 9.40 9.06 -25.84
CA ALA A 73 8.06 9.30 -25.31
C ALA A 73 7.58 8.14 -24.42
N TYR A 74 7.94 6.91 -24.75
CA TYR A 74 7.65 5.71 -23.94
C TYR A 74 8.36 5.76 -22.58
N GLU A 75 9.66 6.05 -22.55
CA GLU A 75 10.44 6.17 -21.30
C GLU A 75 9.93 7.29 -20.40
N LYS A 76 9.58 8.45 -20.97
CA LYS A 76 8.97 9.57 -20.24
C LYS A 76 7.64 9.15 -19.60
N ARG A 77 6.80 8.41 -20.34
CA ARG A 77 5.53 7.89 -19.85
C ARG A 77 5.72 6.86 -18.73
N LYS A 78 6.69 5.95 -18.88
CA LYS A 78 7.06 4.95 -17.87
C LYS A 78 7.57 5.62 -16.58
N ALA A 79 8.46 6.61 -16.70
CA ALA A 79 8.97 7.39 -15.57
C ALA A 79 7.84 8.15 -14.84
N LYS A 80 6.92 8.80 -15.58
CA LYS A 80 5.76 9.49 -15.00
C LYS A 80 4.83 8.53 -14.26
N ALA A 81 4.61 7.31 -14.78
CA ALA A 81 3.80 6.29 -14.13
C ALA A 81 4.46 5.80 -12.82
N ARG A 82 5.78 5.59 -12.80
CA ARG A 82 6.54 5.22 -11.60
C ARG A 82 6.48 6.32 -10.54
N PHE A 83 6.65 7.58 -10.93
CA PHE A 83 6.54 8.73 -10.04
C PHE A 83 5.15 8.83 -9.40
N ARG A 84 4.08 8.68 -10.21
CA ARG A 84 2.70 8.71 -9.71
C ARG A 84 2.42 7.58 -8.70
N ARG A 85 2.97 6.38 -8.93
CA ARG A 85 2.83 5.26 -7.99
C ARG A 85 3.50 5.55 -6.66
N ARG A 86 4.69 6.15 -6.67
CA ARG A 86 5.36 6.56 -5.44
C ARG A 86 4.55 7.62 -4.69
N ALA A 87 4.09 8.65 -5.39
CA ALA A 87 3.31 9.73 -4.79
C ALA A 87 2.01 9.23 -4.12
N ALA A 88 1.44 8.11 -4.60
CA ALA A 88 0.26 7.49 -3.99
C ALA A 88 0.51 6.89 -2.60
N ILE A 89 1.77 6.74 -2.16
CA ILE A 89 2.13 6.25 -0.82
C ILE A 89 2.01 7.36 0.22
N GLU A 90 2.30 8.60 -0.14
CA GLU A 90 2.30 9.75 0.79
C GLU A 90 0.95 9.96 1.49
N PRO A 91 -0.20 9.96 0.79
CA PRO A 91 -1.51 10.00 1.45
C PRO A 91 -1.75 8.83 2.38
N ARG A 92 -1.24 7.63 2.05
CA ARG A 92 -1.36 6.46 2.92
C ARG A 92 -0.61 6.64 4.24
N ILE A 93 0.61 7.14 4.19
CA ILE A 93 1.39 7.45 5.40
C ILE A 93 0.69 8.56 6.19
N GLY A 94 0.12 9.56 5.51
CA GLY A 94 -0.72 10.58 6.14
C GLY A 94 -1.88 9.97 6.93
N HIS A 95 -2.67 9.10 6.30
CA HIS A 95 -3.78 8.38 6.97
C HIS A 95 -3.33 7.48 8.11
N LEU A 96 -2.16 6.80 7.99
CA LEU A 96 -1.63 6.03 9.11
C LEU A 96 -1.36 6.91 10.33
N LYS A 97 -0.87 8.14 10.11
CA LYS A 97 -0.57 9.09 11.17
C LYS A 97 -1.82 9.73 11.77
N SER A 98 -2.78 10.16 10.94
CA SER A 98 -4.00 10.85 11.39
C SER A 98 -5.07 9.90 11.91
N ASP A 99 -5.41 8.88 11.13
CA ASP A 99 -6.60 8.05 11.36
C ASP A 99 -6.28 6.82 12.22
N PHE A 100 -5.04 6.31 12.14
CA PHE A 100 -4.62 5.09 12.82
C PHE A 100 -3.54 5.33 13.90
N ARG A 101 -3.42 6.58 14.36
CA ARG A 101 -2.58 7.00 15.48
C ARG A 101 -1.08 6.68 15.37
N LEU A 102 -0.56 6.43 14.17
CA LEU A 102 0.88 6.21 13.97
C LEU A 102 1.72 7.44 14.35
N GLY A 103 1.14 8.65 14.35
CA GLY A 103 1.79 9.89 14.77
C GLY A 103 2.02 10.02 16.27
N ARG A 104 1.38 9.16 17.10
CA ARG A 104 1.53 9.13 18.57
C ARG A 104 1.73 7.70 19.03
N ASN A 105 2.94 7.39 19.49
CA ASN A 105 3.20 6.10 20.11
C ASN A 105 3.10 6.21 21.63
N PHE A 106 2.20 5.42 22.23
CA PHE A 106 2.05 5.31 23.69
C PHE A 106 2.87 4.14 24.25
N LEU A 107 3.37 3.28 23.40
CA LEU A 107 4.24 2.16 23.76
C LEU A 107 5.69 2.63 23.79
N LYS A 108 6.47 2.18 24.76
CA LYS A 108 7.87 2.59 24.92
C LYS A 108 8.83 1.65 24.21
N GLY A 109 9.93 2.22 23.70
CA GLY A 109 11.05 1.49 23.12
C GLY A 109 10.79 0.92 21.72
N GLN A 110 11.80 0.29 21.15
CA GLN A 110 11.78 -0.23 19.77
C GLN A 110 10.67 -1.24 19.49
N VAL A 111 10.40 -2.11 20.46
CA VAL A 111 9.30 -3.09 20.36
C VAL A 111 7.95 -2.37 20.32
N GLY A 112 7.79 -1.34 21.14
CA GLY A 112 6.60 -0.50 21.14
C GLY A 112 6.38 0.21 19.80
N ASP A 113 7.44 0.75 19.21
CA ASP A 113 7.38 1.40 17.88
C ASP A 113 7.00 0.40 16.79
N ALA A 114 7.57 -0.79 16.82
CA ALA A 114 7.24 -1.86 15.86
C ALA A 114 5.79 -2.32 16.00
N ILE A 115 5.32 -2.54 17.23
CA ILE A 115 3.93 -2.92 17.50
C ILE A 115 2.98 -1.83 17.03
N ASN A 116 3.22 -0.55 17.37
CA ASN A 116 2.39 0.57 16.96
C ASN A 116 2.28 0.66 15.43
N LEU A 117 3.41 0.51 14.72
CA LEU A 117 3.44 0.51 13.25
C LEU A 117 2.63 -0.64 12.65
N LEU A 118 2.78 -1.86 13.19
CA LEU A 118 2.05 -3.04 12.72
C LEU A 118 0.55 -2.94 12.99
N LEU A 119 0.15 -2.44 14.16
CA LEU A 119 -1.26 -2.22 14.50
C LEU A 119 -1.89 -1.16 13.60
N ALA A 120 -1.20 -0.05 13.35
CA ALA A 120 -1.67 0.98 12.43
C ALA A 120 -1.84 0.43 11.00
N ALA A 121 -0.89 -0.37 10.52
CA ALA A 121 -0.97 -1.02 9.21
C ALA A 121 -2.13 -2.02 9.14
N ALA A 122 -2.32 -2.85 10.17
CA ALA A 122 -3.42 -3.81 10.25
C ALA A 122 -4.79 -3.10 10.29
N ALA A 123 -4.95 -2.06 11.11
CA ALA A 123 -6.17 -1.27 11.19
C ALA A 123 -6.51 -0.59 9.85
N SER A 124 -5.51 -0.05 9.15
CA SER A 124 -5.68 0.52 7.82
C SER A 124 -6.15 -0.53 6.81
N ASN A 125 -5.56 -1.72 6.81
CA ASN A 125 -5.97 -2.82 5.94
C ASN A 125 -7.39 -3.30 6.25
N LEU A 126 -7.73 -3.45 7.53
CA LEU A 126 -9.06 -3.86 7.98
C LEU A 126 -10.12 -2.83 7.54
N SER A 127 -9.87 -1.54 7.76
CA SER A 127 -10.74 -0.46 7.31
C SER A 127 -10.98 -0.49 5.80
N LEU A 128 -9.93 -0.75 5.01
CA LEU A 128 -10.04 -0.90 3.56
C LEU A 128 -10.91 -2.10 3.16
N TRP A 129 -10.79 -3.22 3.86
CA TRP A 129 -11.60 -4.41 3.62
C TRP A 129 -13.06 -4.19 4.00
N MET A 130 -13.31 -3.60 5.16
CA MET A 130 -14.67 -3.27 5.62
C MET A 130 -15.41 -2.37 4.63
N ARG A 131 -14.74 -1.31 4.14
CA ARG A 131 -15.32 -0.43 3.10
C ARG A 131 -15.69 -1.19 1.82
N ARG A 132 -14.85 -2.13 1.39
CA ARG A 132 -15.13 -2.96 0.20
C ARG A 132 -16.29 -3.92 0.40
N LEU A 133 -16.36 -4.54 1.58
CA LEU A 133 -17.47 -5.43 1.94
C LEU A 133 -18.78 -4.66 2.02
N LEU A 134 -18.77 -3.48 2.64
CA LEU A 134 -19.96 -2.62 2.73
C LEU A 134 -20.46 -2.21 1.36
N LEU A 135 -19.56 -1.79 0.45
CA LEU A 135 -19.95 -1.44 -0.92
C LEU A 135 -20.58 -2.62 -1.68
N ARG A 136 -20.04 -3.83 -1.50
CA ARG A 136 -20.62 -5.05 -2.09
C ARG A 136 -21.99 -5.35 -1.51
N LEU A 137 -22.16 -5.20 -0.21
CA LEU A 137 -23.45 -5.40 0.45
C LEU A 137 -24.51 -4.41 -0.04
N VAL A 138 -24.17 -3.13 -0.10
CA VAL A 138 -25.06 -2.09 -0.61
C VAL A 138 -25.46 -2.37 -2.07
N TRP A 139 -24.51 -2.80 -2.90
CA TRP A 139 -24.78 -3.17 -4.28
C TRP A 139 -25.70 -4.40 -4.38
N ALA A 140 -25.46 -5.44 -3.58
CA ALA A 140 -26.31 -6.63 -3.54
C ALA A 140 -27.74 -6.31 -3.08
N LEU A 141 -27.89 -5.45 -2.06
CA LEU A 141 -29.20 -4.99 -1.58
C LEU A 141 -29.97 -4.20 -2.65
N ARG A 142 -29.28 -3.35 -3.42
CA ARG A 142 -29.91 -2.63 -4.55
C ARG A 142 -30.44 -3.59 -5.61
N ILE A 143 -29.61 -4.56 -6.03
CA ILE A 143 -30.06 -5.58 -7.01
C ILE A 143 -31.25 -6.37 -6.48
N PHE A 144 -31.21 -6.76 -5.21
CA PHE A 144 -32.32 -7.47 -4.59
C PHE A 144 -33.61 -6.64 -4.62
N GLN A 145 -33.53 -5.37 -4.24
CA GLN A 145 -34.66 -4.44 -4.25
C GLN A 145 -35.24 -4.25 -5.66
N GLU A 146 -34.37 -4.07 -6.66
CA GLU A 146 -34.83 -3.93 -8.07
C GLU A 146 -35.55 -5.19 -8.56
N LYS A 147 -35.00 -6.37 -8.27
CA LYS A 147 -35.64 -7.65 -8.63
C LYS A 147 -36.96 -7.87 -7.90
N TRP A 148 -37.00 -7.52 -6.62
CA TRP A 148 -38.20 -7.66 -5.81
C TRP A 148 -39.33 -6.75 -6.33
N LEU A 149 -39.05 -5.47 -6.65
CA LEU A 149 -39.97 -4.55 -7.26
C LEU A 149 -40.46 -5.06 -8.64
N ALA A 150 -39.55 -5.50 -9.50
CA ALA A 150 -39.89 -6.06 -10.81
C ALA A 150 -40.82 -7.27 -10.68
N ALA A 151 -40.62 -8.14 -9.70
CA ALA A 151 -41.46 -9.29 -9.45
C ALA A 151 -42.89 -8.88 -9.01
N GLN A 152 -43.03 -7.81 -8.22
CA GLN A 152 -44.35 -7.29 -7.82
C GLN A 152 -45.16 -6.74 -8.98
N TYR A 153 -44.48 -6.06 -9.93
CA TYR A 153 -45.15 -5.47 -11.10
C TYR A 153 -45.38 -6.44 -12.26
N SER A 154 -44.77 -7.66 -12.20
CA SER A 154 -44.90 -8.69 -13.22
C SER A 154 -45.99 -9.73 -12.92
N LEU A 155 -46.68 -9.65 -11.77
CA LEU A 155 -47.82 -10.53 -11.45
C LEU A 155 -49.04 -10.08 -12.26
N PRO A 156 -49.60 -10.92 -13.15
CA PRO A 156 -50.86 -10.61 -13.85
C PRO A 156 -52.02 -10.51 -12.82
N ALA A 157 -52.90 -9.54 -13.06
CA ALA A 157 -54.10 -9.37 -12.28
C ALA A 157 -55.08 -10.54 -12.48
#